data_8adf158d085cef005f8629324a6d10e9
#
_entry.id   8adf158d085cef005f8629324a6d10e9
#
_cell.length_a   1.000
_cell.length_b   1.000
_cell.length_c   1.000
_cell.angle_alpha   90.00
_cell.angle_beta   90.00
_cell.angle_gamma   90.00
#
_symmetry.space_group_name_H-M   'P 1'
#
loop_
_entity.id
_entity.type
_entity.pdbx_description
1 polymer ?
#
loop_
_entity_poly.entity_id
_entity_poly.type
_entity_poly.pdbx_seq_one_letter_code
_entity_poly.pdbx_strand_id
1 'polypeptide(L)'
;MNRIFKQLGWAALALAGAGSLGVVALQRGEPISAIWIVIAAVCVYLIAYRFYSLFIADKVLGLDARRMTPAFKHNDGLDHVPTNKYVLFGHHFAAIAGAGPLVGPVLAAQMGYLPGMLWILAGVVFAGAVQDFIVLFISMRRDGRSLGDLIKAELGEIPGMIAL
;
A
#
# COMPACT_ATOMS: atom_id res chain seq x y z
N MET A 1 -22.83 -17.29 5.04
CA MET A 1 -23.09 -15.86 4.72
C MET A 1 -23.20 -15.73 3.21
N ASN A 2 -24.40 -15.40 2.70
CA ASN A 2 -24.73 -15.49 1.29
C ASN A 2 -23.85 -14.61 0.41
N ARG A 3 -23.46 -15.14 -0.77
CA ARG A 3 -22.64 -14.45 -1.78
C ARG A 3 -23.21 -13.08 -2.15
N ILE A 4 -24.54 -12.98 -2.18
CA ILE A 4 -25.31 -11.75 -2.46
C ILE A 4 -25.04 -10.66 -1.40
N PHE A 5 -25.06 -10.99 -0.10
CA PHE A 5 -24.79 -10.03 0.96
C PHE A 5 -23.37 -9.46 0.89
N LYS A 6 -22.39 -10.29 0.51
CA LYS A 6 -21.00 -9.81 0.28
C LYS A 6 -20.92 -8.85 -0.90
N GLN A 7 -21.63 -9.16 -2.00
CA GLN A 7 -21.65 -8.28 -3.17
C GLN A 7 -22.36 -6.96 -2.89
N LEU A 8 -23.49 -7.00 -2.17
CA LEU A 8 -24.18 -5.79 -1.73
C LEU A 8 -23.32 -4.92 -0.81
N GLY A 9 -22.57 -5.53 0.10
CA GLY A 9 -21.62 -4.79 0.96
C GLY A 9 -20.56 -4.05 0.15
N TRP A 10 -19.95 -4.70 -0.84
CA TRP A 10 -18.97 -4.06 -1.71
C TRP A 10 -19.58 -2.97 -2.60
N ALA A 11 -20.78 -3.18 -3.09
CA ALA A 11 -21.51 -2.17 -3.86
C ALA A 11 -21.84 -0.94 -3.01
N ALA A 12 -22.30 -1.14 -1.77
CA ALA A 12 -22.55 -0.04 -0.83
C ALA A 12 -21.27 0.74 -0.51
N LEU A 13 -20.14 0.05 -0.31
CA LEU A 13 -18.86 0.67 -0.09
C LEU A 13 -18.40 1.50 -1.29
N ALA A 14 -18.57 0.98 -2.50
CA ALA A 14 -18.26 1.69 -3.74
C ALA A 14 -19.10 2.96 -3.90
N LEU A 15 -20.41 2.87 -3.62
CA LEU A 15 -21.32 4.01 -3.67
C LEU A 15 -20.99 5.08 -2.62
N ALA A 16 -20.63 4.66 -1.39
CA ALA A 16 -20.20 5.57 -0.35
C ALA A 16 -18.90 6.30 -0.75
N GLY A 17 -17.94 5.59 -1.31
CA GLY A 17 -16.69 6.17 -1.82
C GLY A 17 -16.93 7.17 -2.97
N ALA A 18 -17.73 6.79 -3.94
CA ALA A 18 -18.09 7.65 -5.07
C ALA A 18 -18.87 8.89 -4.64
N GLY A 19 -19.83 8.74 -3.72
CA GLY A 19 -20.59 9.84 -3.15
C GLY A 19 -19.71 10.82 -2.39
N SER A 20 -18.79 10.32 -1.56
CA SER A 20 -17.84 11.14 -0.81
C SER A 20 -16.89 11.93 -1.73
N LEU A 21 -16.37 11.30 -2.78
CA LEU A 21 -15.58 12.00 -3.80
C LEU A 21 -16.41 13.04 -4.55
N GLY A 22 -17.66 12.72 -4.87
CA GLY A 22 -18.60 13.65 -5.50
C GLY A 22 -18.84 14.89 -4.67
N VAL A 23 -19.04 14.74 -3.35
CA VAL A 23 -19.19 15.88 -2.41
C VAL A 23 -17.94 16.76 -2.45
N VAL A 24 -16.74 16.17 -2.35
CA VAL A 24 -15.48 16.93 -2.42
C VAL A 24 -15.34 17.68 -3.74
N ALA A 25 -15.72 17.06 -4.86
CA ALA A 25 -15.61 17.64 -6.19
C ALA A 25 -16.62 18.78 -6.45
N LEU A 26 -17.82 18.70 -5.85
CA LEU A 26 -18.90 19.65 -6.05
C LEU A 26 -18.85 20.86 -5.10
N GLN A 27 -18.19 20.74 -3.97
CA GLN A 27 -18.01 21.85 -3.04
C GLN A 27 -17.05 22.89 -3.61
N ARG A 28 -17.62 24.02 -4.08
CA ARG A 28 -16.87 25.15 -4.63
C ARG A 28 -16.85 26.29 -3.61
N GLY A 29 -15.65 26.58 -3.08
CA GLY A 29 -15.44 27.77 -2.23
C GLY A 29 -15.87 27.63 -0.76
N GLU A 30 -16.37 26.47 -0.35
CA GLU A 30 -16.67 26.17 1.06
C GLU A 30 -15.57 25.31 1.70
N PRO A 31 -15.36 25.40 3.03
CA PRO A 31 -14.41 24.54 3.72
C PRO A 31 -14.85 23.07 3.62
N ILE A 32 -14.03 22.26 2.96
CA ILE A 32 -14.29 20.83 2.79
C ILE A 32 -14.05 20.14 4.13
N SER A 33 -15.05 19.43 4.65
CA SER A 33 -14.87 18.60 5.83
C SER A 33 -13.93 17.42 5.54
N ALA A 34 -12.89 17.26 6.37
CA ALA A 34 -11.94 16.16 6.26
C ALA A 34 -12.62 14.77 6.31
N ILE A 35 -13.82 14.66 6.89
CA ILE A 35 -14.55 13.39 6.99
C ILE A 35 -14.87 12.81 5.61
N TRP A 36 -15.21 13.62 4.63
CA TRP A 36 -15.49 13.14 3.26
C TRP A 36 -14.26 12.57 2.59
N ILE A 37 -13.10 13.19 2.83
CA ILE A 37 -11.80 12.73 2.33
C ILE A 37 -11.45 11.39 2.98
N VAL A 38 -11.64 11.27 4.29
CA VAL A 38 -11.35 10.03 5.02
C VAL A 38 -12.27 8.89 4.55
N ILE A 39 -13.58 9.14 4.41
CA ILE A 39 -14.53 8.12 3.93
C ILE A 39 -14.14 7.67 2.51
N ALA A 40 -13.87 8.60 1.61
CA ALA A 40 -13.46 8.28 0.25
C ALA A 40 -12.18 7.43 0.23
N ALA A 41 -11.15 7.82 0.98
CA ALA A 41 -9.89 7.09 1.07
C ALA A 41 -10.08 5.67 1.63
N VAL A 42 -10.80 5.52 2.74
CA VAL A 42 -11.07 4.21 3.35
C VAL A 42 -11.82 3.31 2.38
N CYS A 43 -12.87 3.81 1.70
CA CYS A 43 -13.62 3.03 0.72
C CYS A 43 -12.74 2.58 -0.45
N VAL A 44 -11.95 3.49 -1.03
CA VAL A 44 -11.06 3.19 -2.16
C VAL A 44 -10.02 2.15 -1.74
N TYR A 45 -9.38 2.31 -0.59
CA TYR A 45 -8.33 1.39 -0.14
C TYR A 45 -8.86 0.02 0.24
N LEU A 46 -10.04 -0.08 0.84
CA LEU A 46 -10.67 -1.36 1.13
C LEU A 46 -11.03 -2.12 -0.16
N ILE A 47 -11.55 -1.43 -1.16
CA ILE A 47 -11.85 -2.02 -2.47
C ILE A 47 -10.56 -2.45 -3.16
N ALA A 48 -9.55 -1.59 -3.21
CA ALA A 48 -8.26 -1.90 -3.80
C ALA A 48 -7.60 -3.09 -3.09
N TYR A 49 -7.58 -3.11 -1.76
CA TYR A 49 -7.07 -4.23 -0.98
C TYR A 49 -7.81 -5.53 -1.29
N ARG A 50 -9.14 -5.50 -1.37
CA ARG A 50 -9.94 -6.71 -1.58
C ARG A 50 -9.81 -7.29 -2.99
N PHE A 51 -9.72 -6.46 -4.00
CA PHE A 51 -9.75 -6.91 -5.40
C PHE A 51 -8.39 -6.79 -6.08
N TYR A 52 -7.78 -5.62 -6.02
CA TYR A 52 -6.54 -5.36 -6.74
C TYR A 52 -5.33 -6.04 -6.10
N SER A 53 -5.20 -5.99 -4.77
CA SER A 53 -4.07 -6.67 -4.12
C SER A 53 -4.13 -8.20 -4.29
N LEU A 54 -5.33 -8.80 -4.27
CA LEU A 54 -5.49 -10.23 -4.55
C LEU A 54 -5.15 -10.57 -6.00
N PHE A 55 -5.50 -9.72 -6.94
CA PHE A 55 -5.09 -9.90 -8.34
C PHE A 55 -3.56 -9.90 -8.47
N ILE A 56 -2.88 -8.92 -7.85
CA ILE A 56 -1.42 -8.87 -7.83
C ILE A 56 -0.83 -10.11 -7.16
N ALA A 57 -1.34 -10.50 -5.98
CA ALA A 57 -0.85 -11.63 -5.22
C ALA A 57 -0.97 -12.96 -5.98
N ASP A 58 -2.14 -13.24 -6.55
CA ASP A 58 -2.47 -14.53 -7.13
C ASP A 58 -2.04 -14.64 -8.60
N LYS A 59 -2.25 -13.57 -9.38
CA LYS A 59 -2.06 -13.62 -10.85
C LYS A 59 -0.70 -13.10 -11.30
N VAL A 60 -0.15 -12.10 -10.60
CA VAL A 60 1.12 -11.50 -10.99
C VAL A 60 2.28 -12.15 -10.25
N LEU A 61 2.20 -12.25 -8.93
CA LEU A 61 3.29 -12.76 -8.09
C LEU A 61 3.22 -14.26 -7.83
N GLY A 62 2.04 -14.88 -7.94
CA GLY A 62 1.86 -16.30 -7.69
C GLY A 62 2.31 -16.70 -6.28
N LEU A 63 1.77 -16.04 -5.24
CA LEU A 63 2.15 -16.30 -3.86
C LEU A 63 1.89 -17.76 -3.47
N ASP A 64 2.91 -18.41 -2.90
CA ASP A 64 2.80 -19.74 -2.33
C ASP A 64 2.96 -19.68 -0.81
N ALA A 65 1.84 -19.91 -0.09
CA ALA A 65 1.81 -19.92 1.37
C ALA A 65 2.59 -21.07 2.01
N ARG A 66 2.97 -22.09 1.24
CA ARG A 66 3.75 -23.23 1.73
C ARG A 66 5.24 -22.93 1.80
N ARG A 67 5.69 -21.89 1.12
CA ARG A 67 7.09 -21.51 1.09
C ARG A 67 7.49 -20.84 2.39
N MET A 68 8.51 -21.38 3.05
CA MET A 68 9.06 -20.80 4.28
C MET A 68 9.66 -19.42 4.02
N THR A 69 9.39 -18.50 4.92
CA THR A 69 10.01 -17.18 4.89
C THR A 69 11.44 -17.23 5.43
N PRO A 70 12.31 -16.26 5.07
CA PRO A 70 13.69 -16.18 5.57
C PRO A 70 13.79 -16.23 7.10
N ALA A 71 12.86 -15.60 7.81
CA ALA A 71 12.84 -15.60 9.27
C ALA A 71 12.70 -17.01 9.89
N PHE A 72 11.99 -17.94 9.22
CA PHE A 72 11.90 -19.32 9.66
C PHE A 72 13.06 -20.19 9.14
N LYS A 73 13.54 -19.91 7.92
CA LYS A 73 14.60 -20.69 7.26
C LYS A 73 15.97 -20.44 7.88
N HIS A 74 16.25 -19.18 8.26
CA HIS A 74 17.56 -18.73 8.76
C HIS A 74 17.52 -18.26 10.20
N ASN A 75 16.53 -18.66 10.99
CA ASN A 75 16.31 -18.20 12.36
C ASN A 75 17.62 -18.21 13.19
N ASP A 76 18.29 -17.07 13.25
CA ASP A 76 19.56 -16.86 13.95
C ASP A 76 19.38 -16.11 15.30
N GLY A 77 18.16 -15.64 15.58
CA GLY A 77 17.85 -14.86 16.77
C GLY A 77 18.35 -13.42 16.75
N LEU A 78 18.95 -12.98 15.63
CA LEU A 78 19.52 -11.62 15.44
C LEU A 78 18.80 -10.90 14.28
N ASP A 79 19.14 -11.26 13.05
CA ASP A 79 18.58 -10.63 11.84
C ASP A 79 17.32 -11.33 11.34
N HIS A 80 17.19 -12.63 11.59
CA HIS A 80 16.08 -13.46 11.14
C HIS A 80 15.32 -14.05 12.33
N VAL A 81 14.34 -13.32 12.83
CA VAL A 81 13.52 -13.72 13.97
C VAL A 81 12.05 -13.83 13.57
N PRO A 82 11.42 -15.02 13.74
CA PRO A 82 9.99 -15.16 13.56
C PRO A 82 9.23 -14.23 14.50
N THR A 83 8.49 -13.29 13.94
CA THR A 83 7.84 -12.20 14.69
C THR A 83 6.32 -12.28 14.56
N ASN A 84 5.60 -11.88 15.61
CA ASN A 84 4.15 -11.79 15.58
C ASN A 84 3.67 -10.83 14.49
N LYS A 85 2.66 -11.25 13.72
CA LYS A 85 2.12 -10.48 12.59
C LYS A 85 1.66 -9.06 12.94
N TYR A 86 1.17 -8.82 14.14
CA TYR A 86 0.73 -7.49 14.57
C TYR A 86 1.90 -6.56 14.86
N VAL A 87 2.97 -7.11 15.47
CA VAL A 87 4.21 -6.38 15.71
C VAL A 87 4.88 -6.03 14.38
N LEU A 88 4.94 -7.00 13.46
CA LEU A 88 5.51 -6.80 12.14
C LEU A 88 4.72 -5.75 11.33
N PHE A 89 3.38 -5.80 11.38
CA PHE A 89 2.52 -4.80 10.75
C PHE A 89 2.78 -3.40 11.33
N GLY A 90 2.81 -3.28 12.67
CA GLY A 90 3.06 -2.00 13.33
C GLY A 90 4.43 -1.41 12.97
N HIS A 91 5.46 -2.25 12.92
CA HIS A 91 6.82 -1.84 12.53
C HIS A 91 6.88 -1.37 11.07
N HIS A 92 6.28 -2.12 10.16
CA HIS A 92 6.19 -1.76 8.75
C HIS A 92 5.41 -0.46 8.54
N PHE A 93 4.27 -0.30 9.21
CA PHE A 93 3.49 0.94 9.19
C PHE A 93 4.31 2.14 9.69
N ALA A 94 5.02 1.99 10.81
CA ALA A 94 5.85 3.05 11.37
C ALA A 94 7.01 3.46 10.43
N ALA A 95 7.59 2.50 9.70
CA ALA A 95 8.65 2.77 8.73
C ALA A 95 8.14 3.57 7.52
N ILE A 96 6.90 3.32 7.08
CA ILE A 96 6.29 4.04 5.95
C ILE A 96 5.76 5.41 6.38
N ALA A 97 5.15 5.52 7.58
CA ALA A 97 4.52 6.74 8.08
C ALA A 97 5.56 7.77 8.59
N GLY A 98 6.60 8.03 7.81
CA GLY A 98 7.63 9.03 8.10
C GLY A 98 7.18 10.47 7.81
N ALA A 99 8.13 11.42 7.91
CA ALA A 99 7.87 12.85 7.72
C ALA A 99 7.35 13.19 6.32
N GLY A 100 7.84 12.53 5.27
CA GLY A 100 7.39 12.74 3.89
C GLY A 100 5.89 12.55 3.69
N PRO A 101 5.33 11.38 4.06
CA PRO A 101 3.88 11.12 3.98
C PRO A 101 3.01 12.04 4.85
N LEU A 102 3.57 12.65 5.88
CA LEU A 102 2.84 13.63 6.71
C LEU A 102 2.86 15.04 6.10
N VAL A 103 4.03 15.51 5.68
CA VAL A 103 4.22 16.88 5.18
C VAL A 103 3.77 17.02 3.73
N GLY A 104 4.01 16.00 2.89
CA GLY A 104 3.70 16.03 1.46
C GLY A 104 2.23 16.36 1.14
N PRO A 105 1.25 15.67 1.74
CA PRO A 105 -0.17 15.98 1.54
C PRO A 105 -0.57 17.38 2.00
N VAL A 106 0.03 17.90 3.08
CA VAL A 106 -0.21 19.26 3.57
C VAL A 106 0.27 20.30 2.56
N LEU A 107 1.47 20.11 1.99
CA LEU A 107 1.99 20.98 0.95
C LEU A 107 1.17 20.89 -0.34
N ALA A 108 0.76 19.67 -0.73
CA ALA A 108 -0.09 19.47 -1.90
C ALA A 108 -1.46 20.15 -1.76
N ALA A 109 -2.02 20.17 -0.54
CA ALA A 109 -3.29 20.83 -0.27
C ALA A 109 -3.24 22.35 -0.51
N GLN A 110 -2.08 22.98 -0.41
CA GLN A 110 -1.88 24.41 -0.74
C GLN A 110 -2.11 24.70 -2.23
N MET A 111 -1.95 23.71 -3.09
CA MET A 111 -2.21 23.81 -4.53
C MET A 111 -3.64 23.44 -4.92
N GLY A 112 -4.46 23.07 -3.94
CA GLY A 112 -5.85 22.65 -4.12
C GLY A 112 -6.09 21.21 -3.64
N TYR A 113 -7.22 21.00 -2.97
CA TYR A 113 -7.53 19.70 -2.37
C TYR A 113 -7.78 18.59 -3.40
N LEU A 114 -8.56 18.89 -4.44
CA LEU A 114 -9.01 17.83 -5.37
C LEU A 114 -7.88 17.22 -6.18
N PRO A 115 -6.99 17.99 -6.83
CA PRO A 115 -5.87 17.40 -7.59
C PRO A 115 -4.94 16.59 -6.70
N GLY A 116 -4.56 17.13 -5.53
CA GLY A 116 -3.68 16.45 -4.57
C GLY A 116 -4.31 15.18 -4.02
N MET A 117 -5.59 15.20 -3.68
CA MET A 117 -6.32 14.05 -3.17
C MET A 117 -6.44 12.94 -4.22
N LEU A 118 -6.81 13.26 -5.45
CA LEU A 118 -6.89 12.26 -6.53
C LEU A 118 -5.53 11.63 -6.81
N TRP A 119 -4.46 12.45 -6.80
CA TRP A 119 -3.10 11.96 -6.96
C TRP A 119 -2.69 11.00 -5.83
N ILE A 120 -2.99 11.35 -4.57
CA ILE A 120 -2.68 10.50 -3.43
C ILE A 120 -3.48 9.18 -3.50
N LEU A 121 -4.78 9.23 -3.74
CA LEU A 121 -5.62 8.04 -3.82
C LEU A 121 -5.15 7.09 -4.93
N ALA A 122 -4.93 7.62 -6.12
CA ALA A 122 -4.46 6.83 -7.25
C ALA A 122 -3.02 6.35 -7.05
N GLY A 123 -2.13 7.23 -6.59
CA GLY A 123 -0.72 6.92 -6.37
C GLY A 123 -0.50 5.84 -5.32
N VAL A 124 -1.25 5.86 -4.21
CA VAL A 124 -1.18 4.79 -3.19
C VAL A 124 -1.62 3.46 -3.78
N VAL A 125 -2.73 3.42 -4.53
CA VAL A 125 -3.27 2.16 -5.07
C VAL A 125 -2.38 1.59 -6.17
N PHE A 126 -1.96 2.42 -7.14
CA PHE A 126 -1.30 1.91 -8.36
C PHE A 126 0.23 1.95 -8.31
N ALA A 127 0.81 2.74 -7.43
CA ALA A 127 2.26 2.88 -7.31
C ALA A 127 2.78 2.48 -5.92
N GLY A 128 2.46 3.22 -4.87
CA GLY A 128 3.07 3.03 -3.56
C GLY A 128 2.86 1.62 -3.00
N ALA A 129 1.62 1.20 -2.83
CA ALA A 129 1.31 -0.11 -2.28
C ALA A 129 1.80 -1.27 -3.17
N VAL A 130 1.79 -1.10 -4.48
CA VAL A 130 2.31 -2.11 -5.42
C VAL A 130 3.82 -2.21 -5.30
N GLN A 131 4.53 -1.07 -5.26
CA GLN A 131 5.97 -1.04 -5.06
C GLN A 131 6.37 -1.75 -3.78
N ASP A 132 5.77 -1.37 -2.65
CA ASP A 132 6.09 -1.94 -1.35
C ASP A 132 5.84 -3.45 -1.33
N PHE A 133 4.73 -3.89 -1.90
CA PHE A 133 4.39 -5.30 -1.97
C PHE A 133 5.37 -6.09 -2.84
N ILE A 134 5.75 -5.57 -4.00
CA ILE A 134 6.72 -6.23 -4.89
C ILE A 134 8.10 -6.28 -4.25
N VAL A 135 8.56 -5.19 -3.64
CA VAL A 135 9.88 -5.15 -2.96
C VAL A 135 9.92 -6.15 -1.82
N LEU A 136 8.90 -6.21 -0.97
CA LEU A 136 8.80 -7.20 0.10
C LEU A 136 8.77 -8.64 -0.45
N PHE A 137 8.00 -8.87 -1.50
CA PHE A 137 7.93 -10.18 -2.15
C PHE A 137 9.29 -10.64 -2.68
N ILE A 138 9.99 -9.78 -3.42
CA ILE A 138 11.31 -10.11 -3.96
C ILE A 138 12.33 -10.31 -2.84
N SER A 139 12.33 -9.42 -1.84
CA SER A 139 13.21 -9.53 -0.67
C SER A 139 13.03 -10.87 0.05
N MET A 140 11.77 -11.27 0.34
CA MET A 140 11.49 -12.57 0.94
C MET A 140 11.91 -13.76 0.07
N ARG A 141 11.89 -13.62 -1.24
CA ARG A 141 12.35 -14.65 -2.19
C ARG A 141 13.86 -14.75 -2.26
N ARG A 142 14.58 -13.71 -1.87
CA ARG A 142 16.04 -13.58 -1.91
C ARG A 142 16.65 -13.50 -0.51
N ASP A 143 16.08 -14.23 0.44
CA ASP A 143 16.60 -14.39 1.81
C ASP A 143 16.69 -13.07 2.60
N GLY A 144 15.76 -12.13 2.40
CA GLY A 144 15.65 -10.89 3.16
C GLY A 144 16.61 -9.77 2.72
N ARG A 145 17.13 -9.81 1.49
CA ARG A 145 18.07 -8.79 0.99
C ARG A 145 17.43 -7.43 0.83
N SER A 146 18.25 -6.39 0.98
CA SER A 146 17.86 -5.00 0.73
C SER A 146 17.55 -4.74 -0.75
N LEU A 147 16.81 -3.67 -1.05
CA LEU A 147 16.50 -3.29 -2.43
C LEU A 147 17.78 -2.99 -3.22
N GLY A 148 18.77 -2.34 -2.61
CA GLY A 148 20.06 -2.05 -3.24
C GLY A 148 20.82 -3.31 -3.64
N ASP A 149 20.86 -4.32 -2.75
CA ASP A 149 21.48 -5.61 -3.04
C ASP A 149 20.74 -6.37 -4.16
N LEU A 150 19.41 -6.26 -4.18
CA LEU A 150 18.59 -6.88 -5.22
C LEU A 150 18.86 -6.23 -6.58
N ILE A 151 18.93 -4.89 -6.64
CA ILE A 151 19.24 -4.16 -7.87
C ILE A 151 20.64 -4.51 -8.36
N LYS A 152 21.62 -4.57 -7.46
CA LYS A 152 22.99 -4.97 -7.80
C LYS A 152 23.05 -6.38 -8.37
N ALA A 153 22.30 -7.33 -7.78
CA ALA A 153 22.31 -8.71 -8.20
C ALA A 153 21.60 -8.95 -9.56
N GLU A 154 20.53 -8.19 -9.86
CA GLU A 154 19.71 -8.40 -11.07
C GLU A 154 20.11 -7.47 -12.24
N LEU A 155 20.54 -6.25 -11.95
CA LEU A 155 20.85 -5.24 -12.98
C LEU A 155 22.34 -4.92 -13.11
N GLY A 156 23.16 -5.42 -12.20
CA GLY A 156 24.62 -5.25 -12.21
C GLY A 156 25.14 -4.16 -11.25
N GLU A 157 26.46 -3.96 -11.25
CA GLU A 157 27.13 -3.12 -10.24
C GLU A 157 26.81 -1.64 -10.36
N ILE A 158 26.72 -1.09 -11.58
CA ILE A 158 26.48 0.34 -11.80
C ILE A 158 25.07 0.75 -11.30
N PRO A 159 23.96 0.10 -11.70
CA PRO A 159 22.66 0.38 -11.12
C PRO A 159 22.59 0.14 -9.62
N GLY A 160 23.29 -0.88 -9.11
CA GLY A 160 23.38 -1.16 -7.68
C GLY A 160 24.04 -0.04 -6.88
N MET A 161 25.13 0.55 -7.37
CA MET A 161 25.78 1.70 -6.73
C MET A 161 24.94 2.98 -6.74
N ILE A 162 24.07 3.16 -7.74
CA ILE A 162 23.17 4.32 -7.82
C ILE A 162 22.01 4.16 -6.83
N ALA A 163 21.62 2.92 -6.52
CA ALA A 163 20.48 2.59 -5.67
C ALA A 163 20.82 2.46 -4.17
N LEU A 164 22.09 2.41 -3.82
CA LEU A 164 22.60 2.41 -2.45
C LEU A 164 22.91 3.82 -1.97
#